data_8ca9ffbb118a4b05cbb50fa314385d51
#
_entry.id   8ca9ffbb118a4b05cbb50fa314385d51
#
_cell.length_a   1.000
_cell.length_b   1.000
_cell.length_c   1.000
_cell.angle_alpha   90.00
_cell.angle_beta   90.00
_cell.angle_gamma   90.00
#
_symmetry.space_group_name_H-M   'P 1'
#
loop_
_entity.id
_entity.type
_entity.pdbx_description
1 polymer ?
#
loop_
_entity_poly.entity_id
_entity_poly.type
_entity_poly.pdbx_seq_one_letter_code
_entity_poly.pdbx_strand_id
1 'polypeptide(L)'
;AHLYDLFPDRLVESELGEVPEGWEMCSLDSIANYLNGLALQKFPPESEEEFLPVIKIAQLRAGNTNGADRASARIKPEYVVADGDVLFSWSGSLEVEVWNGGPGALNQHLFKVTSDKVPKWFYFFATRHHLPAFRAIAAGKATTMGHIQRKHLTDARIVVAPPKNMQEFDAVIAPLFEQFVRNYQQSRTLAELRDTLLPRLISGELRVSKLDIQGVCDD
;
A
#
# COMPACT_ATOMS: atom_id res chain seq x y z
N ALA A 1 -27.71 1.78 8.77
CA ALA A 1 -27.93 0.92 7.62
C ALA A 1 -26.99 -0.27 7.71
N HIS A 2 -27.51 -1.48 7.49
CA HIS A 2 -26.63 -2.65 7.37
C HIS A 2 -25.93 -2.61 6.01
N LEU A 3 -24.69 -3.09 5.94
CA LEU A 3 -23.91 -3.08 4.69
C LEU A 3 -24.64 -3.80 3.53
N TYR A 4 -25.45 -4.80 3.87
CA TYR A 4 -26.29 -5.54 2.90
C TYR A 4 -27.37 -4.68 2.25
N ASP A 5 -27.88 -3.64 2.93
CA ASP A 5 -28.91 -2.74 2.42
C ASP A 5 -28.39 -1.85 1.26
N LEU A 6 -27.04 -1.82 1.08
CA LEU A 6 -26.36 -1.05 0.02
C LEU A 6 -26.25 -1.81 -1.30
N PHE A 7 -26.54 -3.13 -1.29
CA PHE A 7 -26.52 -3.94 -2.51
C PHE A 7 -27.93 -4.01 -3.11
N PRO A 8 -28.06 -3.91 -4.44
CA PRO A 8 -29.33 -4.14 -5.11
C PRO A 8 -29.79 -5.59 -4.94
N ASP A 9 -31.11 -5.80 -4.82
CA ASP A 9 -31.70 -7.13 -4.70
C ASP A 9 -31.60 -7.95 -5.99
N ARG A 10 -31.43 -7.27 -7.13
CA ARG A 10 -31.35 -7.88 -8.45
C ARG A 10 -29.93 -8.08 -8.91
N LEU A 11 -29.62 -9.31 -9.29
CA LEU A 11 -28.37 -9.69 -9.92
C LEU A 11 -28.57 -9.93 -11.42
N VAL A 12 -27.52 -9.69 -12.19
CA VAL A 12 -27.45 -9.93 -13.64
C VAL A 12 -26.21 -10.74 -13.97
N GLU A 13 -26.30 -11.61 -14.96
CA GLU A 13 -25.16 -12.40 -15.43
C GLU A 13 -24.11 -11.52 -16.09
N SER A 14 -22.83 -11.80 -15.78
CA SER A 14 -21.67 -11.17 -16.38
C SER A 14 -20.54 -12.17 -16.63
N GLU A 15 -19.45 -11.72 -17.25
CA GLU A 15 -18.22 -12.53 -17.40
C GLU A 15 -17.57 -12.91 -16.06
N LEU A 16 -17.89 -12.22 -14.96
CA LEU A 16 -17.43 -12.50 -13.60
C LEU A 16 -18.45 -13.29 -12.77
N GLY A 17 -19.52 -13.80 -13.40
CA GLY A 17 -20.66 -14.41 -12.75
C GLY A 17 -21.78 -13.39 -12.47
N GLU A 18 -22.65 -13.68 -11.51
CA GLU A 18 -23.73 -12.78 -11.12
C GLU A 18 -23.19 -11.53 -10.44
N VAL A 19 -23.56 -10.35 -10.94
CA VAL A 19 -23.19 -9.04 -10.40
C VAL A 19 -24.44 -8.21 -10.15
N PRO A 20 -24.41 -7.24 -9.21
CA PRO A 20 -25.55 -6.37 -8.96
C PRO A 20 -25.96 -5.57 -10.19
N GLU A 21 -27.27 -5.47 -10.44
CA GLU A 21 -27.80 -4.70 -11.57
C GLU A 21 -27.36 -3.23 -11.51
N GLY A 22 -26.90 -2.71 -12.65
CA GLY A 22 -26.42 -1.32 -12.75
C GLY A 22 -24.98 -1.09 -12.31
N TRP A 23 -24.27 -2.14 -11.89
CA TRP A 23 -22.82 -2.03 -11.62
C TRP A 23 -22.04 -2.28 -12.91
N GLU A 24 -20.90 -1.57 -13.05
CA GLU A 24 -20.11 -1.60 -14.27
C GLU A 24 -18.89 -2.49 -14.13
N MET A 25 -18.57 -3.22 -15.20
CA MET A 25 -17.35 -4.01 -15.27
C MET A 25 -16.22 -3.18 -15.84
N CYS A 26 -15.20 -2.91 -15.02
CA CYS A 26 -14.04 -2.08 -15.35
C CYS A 26 -12.73 -2.89 -15.30
N SER A 27 -11.66 -2.36 -15.89
CA SER A 27 -10.30 -2.87 -15.68
C SER A 27 -9.60 -2.13 -14.53
N LEU A 28 -8.60 -2.74 -13.92
CA LEU A 28 -7.84 -2.09 -12.83
C LEU A 28 -7.21 -0.77 -13.28
N ASP A 29 -6.62 -0.73 -14.48
CA ASP A 29 -5.98 0.46 -15.03
C ASP A 29 -6.98 1.53 -15.51
N SER A 30 -8.26 1.21 -15.60
CA SER A 30 -9.31 2.19 -15.89
C SER A 30 -9.81 2.90 -14.63
N ILE A 31 -9.70 2.26 -13.47
CA ILE A 31 -10.16 2.81 -12.19
C ILE A 31 -9.03 3.45 -11.38
N ALA A 32 -7.76 3.12 -11.65
CA ALA A 32 -6.62 3.66 -10.92
C ALA A 32 -5.40 3.85 -11.84
N ASN A 33 -4.54 4.79 -11.46
CA ASN A 33 -3.26 5.03 -12.12
C ASN A 33 -2.17 4.21 -11.42
N TYR A 34 -1.40 3.47 -12.19
CA TYR A 34 -0.25 2.66 -11.76
C TYR A 34 1.04 3.35 -12.24
N LEU A 35 1.55 4.30 -11.45
CA LEU A 35 2.79 5.02 -11.74
C LEU A 35 3.99 4.11 -11.48
N ASN A 36 4.73 3.76 -12.53
CA ASN A 36 5.96 2.99 -12.40
C ASN A 36 7.08 3.86 -11.82
N GLY A 37 7.84 3.32 -10.86
CA GLY A 37 8.96 4.03 -10.28
C GLY A 37 10.16 4.18 -11.21
N LEU A 38 11.24 4.73 -10.67
CA LEU A 38 12.46 5.11 -11.39
C LEU A 38 13.58 4.07 -11.23
N ALA A 39 14.43 4.00 -12.24
CA ALA A 39 15.75 3.35 -12.17
C ALA A 39 16.69 4.24 -11.34
N LEU A 40 16.56 4.16 -9.99
CA LEU A 40 17.13 5.11 -9.06
C LEU A 40 18.66 5.12 -9.01
N GLN A 41 19.34 4.12 -9.56
CA GLN A 41 20.78 4.15 -9.81
C GLN A 41 21.23 5.30 -10.75
N LYS A 42 20.27 5.88 -11.51
CA LYS A 42 20.50 7.06 -12.36
C LYS A 42 20.30 8.38 -11.64
N PHE A 43 19.85 8.33 -10.38
CA PHE A 43 19.54 9.47 -9.54
C PHE A 43 20.30 9.32 -8.21
N PRO A 44 21.64 9.48 -8.20
CA PRO A 44 22.44 9.35 -6.99
C PRO A 44 22.06 10.46 -5.99
N PRO A 45 22.27 10.23 -4.68
CA PRO A 45 22.01 11.24 -3.66
C PRO A 45 22.90 12.47 -3.84
N GLU A 46 22.43 13.63 -3.40
CA GLU A 46 23.17 14.88 -3.45
C GLU A 46 24.34 14.89 -2.44
N SER A 47 24.13 14.27 -1.27
CA SER A 47 25.12 14.12 -0.22
C SER A 47 24.78 12.94 0.70
N GLU A 48 25.58 12.73 1.75
CA GLU A 48 25.27 11.75 2.78
C GLU A 48 24.06 12.15 3.65
N GLU A 49 23.72 13.43 3.68
CA GLU A 49 22.66 14.01 4.48
C GLU A 49 21.39 14.33 3.65
N GLU A 50 21.56 14.66 2.35
CA GLU A 50 20.47 14.99 1.44
C GLU A 50 20.18 13.81 0.50
N PHE A 51 19.28 12.94 0.93
CA PHE A 51 18.88 11.76 0.17
C PHE A 51 17.46 11.29 0.54
N LEU A 52 16.89 10.46 -0.32
CA LEU A 52 15.72 9.63 0.00
C LEU A 52 16.13 8.15 0.03
N PRO A 53 15.65 7.37 1.02
CA PRO A 53 15.81 5.92 0.99
C PRO A 53 15.03 5.33 -0.19
N VAL A 54 15.63 4.38 -0.89
CA VAL A 54 15.01 3.71 -2.04
C VAL A 54 14.04 2.63 -1.56
N ILE A 55 12.77 2.77 -1.90
CA ILE A 55 11.75 1.77 -1.59
C ILE A 55 11.75 0.71 -2.69
N LYS A 56 12.35 -0.44 -2.39
CA LYS A 56 12.34 -1.65 -3.21
C LYS A 56 11.35 -2.68 -2.65
N ILE A 57 11.23 -3.83 -3.29
CA ILE A 57 10.38 -4.94 -2.83
C ILE A 57 10.76 -5.38 -1.40
N ALA A 58 12.06 -5.36 -1.06
CA ALA A 58 12.52 -5.72 0.29
C ALA A 58 11.99 -4.75 1.35
N GLN A 59 12.06 -3.43 1.10
CA GLN A 59 11.53 -2.40 1.99
C GLN A 59 10.01 -2.49 2.09
N LEU A 60 9.32 -2.69 0.95
CA LEU A 60 7.87 -2.86 0.94
C LEU A 60 7.43 -4.02 1.85
N ARG A 61 8.10 -5.16 1.78
CA ARG A 61 7.81 -6.33 2.63
C ARG A 61 8.18 -6.12 4.10
N ALA A 62 9.28 -5.42 4.36
CA ALA A 62 9.72 -5.11 5.72
C ALA A 62 8.89 -4.00 6.37
N GLY A 63 8.18 -3.18 5.58
CA GLY A 63 7.42 -2.02 6.07
C GLY A 63 8.28 -0.89 6.61
N ASN A 64 9.59 -0.85 6.29
CA ASN A 64 10.54 0.16 6.77
C ASN A 64 11.67 0.40 5.75
N THR A 65 12.48 1.42 6.01
CA THR A 65 13.61 1.81 5.15
C THR A 65 14.98 1.33 5.62
N ASN A 66 15.03 0.42 6.60
CA ASN A 66 16.28 -0.11 7.14
C ASN A 66 17.11 -0.78 6.02
N GLY A 67 18.39 -0.41 5.92
CA GLY A 67 19.28 -0.95 4.89
C GLY A 67 18.92 -0.56 3.45
N ALA A 68 18.07 0.43 3.26
CA ALA A 68 17.73 0.92 1.93
C ALA A 68 18.92 1.62 1.26
N ASP A 69 19.02 1.45 -0.06
CA ASP A 69 19.94 2.30 -0.86
C ASP A 69 19.47 3.76 -0.78
N ARG A 70 20.35 4.67 -1.19
CA ARG A 70 20.08 6.10 -1.20
C ARG A 70 19.92 6.61 -2.62
N ALA A 71 18.99 7.52 -2.81
CA ALA A 71 18.73 8.19 -4.08
C ALA A 71 18.59 9.69 -3.86
N SER A 72 18.64 10.46 -4.94
CA SER A 72 18.43 11.91 -4.94
C SER A 72 17.14 12.31 -4.23
N ALA A 73 17.19 13.31 -3.38
CA ALA A 73 16.04 13.97 -2.81
C ALA A 73 15.30 14.89 -3.82
N ARG A 74 15.95 15.19 -4.96
CA ARG A 74 15.45 16.12 -5.99
C ARG A 74 14.72 15.42 -7.15
N ILE A 75 14.28 14.18 -6.94
CA ILE A 75 13.37 13.52 -7.88
C ILE A 75 12.02 14.24 -7.91
N LYS A 76 11.26 14.04 -9.01
CA LYS A 76 9.92 14.64 -9.11
C LYS A 76 9.01 14.16 -7.99
N PRO A 77 8.14 15.03 -7.43
CA PRO A 77 7.28 14.70 -6.27
C PRO A 77 6.40 13.45 -6.48
N GLU A 78 5.98 13.16 -7.70
CA GLU A 78 5.17 11.98 -8.01
C GLU A 78 5.87 10.66 -7.68
N TYR A 79 7.22 10.63 -7.71
CA TYR A 79 8.05 9.46 -7.37
C TYR A 79 8.47 9.42 -5.90
N VAL A 80 8.12 10.43 -5.13
CA VAL A 80 8.30 10.40 -3.67
C VAL A 80 7.14 9.61 -3.06
N VAL A 81 7.50 8.60 -2.28
CA VAL A 81 6.55 7.79 -1.52
C VAL A 81 6.41 8.37 -0.12
N ALA A 82 5.18 8.41 0.39
CA ALA A 82 4.85 8.85 1.74
C ALA A 82 4.00 7.80 2.47
N ASP A 83 3.90 7.92 3.79
CA ASP A 83 3.02 7.08 4.58
C ASP A 83 1.56 7.19 4.10
N GLY A 84 0.90 6.04 3.98
CA GLY A 84 -0.44 5.94 3.43
C GLY A 84 -0.52 5.77 1.91
N ASP A 85 0.60 5.81 1.18
CA ASP A 85 0.61 5.48 -0.26
C ASP A 85 0.38 3.98 -0.47
N VAL A 86 -0.41 3.63 -1.50
CA VAL A 86 -0.58 2.25 -1.93
C VAL A 86 0.52 1.90 -2.93
N LEU A 87 1.31 0.89 -2.58
CA LEU A 87 2.39 0.39 -3.43
C LEU A 87 2.09 -1.04 -3.89
N PHE A 88 2.43 -1.32 -5.14
CA PHE A 88 2.29 -2.64 -5.74
C PHE A 88 3.59 -3.06 -6.43
N SER A 89 4.20 -4.16 -5.98
CA SER A 89 5.35 -4.76 -6.66
C SER A 89 4.89 -5.64 -7.82
N TRP A 90 5.29 -5.29 -9.04
CA TRP A 90 4.88 -5.99 -10.26
C TRP A 90 5.89 -7.02 -10.77
N SER A 91 7.01 -7.19 -10.08
CA SER A 91 8.07 -8.18 -10.38
C SER A 91 8.59 -8.83 -9.12
N GLY A 92 9.18 -10.01 -9.24
CA GLY A 92 9.67 -10.80 -8.10
C GLY A 92 8.53 -11.25 -7.17
N SER A 93 8.61 -10.90 -5.90
CA SER A 93 7.49 -11.11 -4.96
C SER A 93 6.44 -10.03 -5.19
N LEU A 94 5.29 -10.43 -5.76
CA LEU A 94 4.19 -9.51 -6.00
C LEU A 94 3.41 -9.29 -4.69
N GLU A 95 3.42 -8.05 -4.23
CA GLU A 95 2.75 -7.60 -3.00
C GLU A 95 2.00 -6.29 -3.24
N VAL A 96 0.86 -6.11 -2.58
CA VAL A 96 0.12 -4.85 -2.54
C VAL A 96 -0.02 -4.43 -1.10
N GLU A 97 0.57 -3.31 -0.73
CA GLU A 97 0.60 -2.84 0.64
C GLU A 97 0.33 -1.32 0.73
N VAL A 98 -0.20 -0.90 1.87
CA VAL A 98 -0.20 0.51 2.25
C VAL A 98 1.13 0.81 2.92
N TRP A 99 1.92 1.67 2.30
CA TRP A 99 3.23 2.03 2.81
C TRP A 99 3.13 2.86 4.10
N ASN A 100 3.95 2.53 5.09
CA ASN A 100 4.03 3.23 6.36
C ASN A 100 5.48 3.29 6.89
N GLY A 101 6.46 3.27 6.00
CA GLY A 101 7.89 3.25 6.32
C GLY A 101 8.57 4.62 6.28
N GLY A 102 7.80 5.71 6.21
CA GLY A 102 8.31 7.07 6.06
C GLY A 102 8.59 7.45 4.59
N PRO A 103 9.10 8.67 4.34
CA PRO A 103 9.36 9.14 3.00
C PRO A 103 10.44 8.32 2.30
N GLY A 104 10.30 8.14 0.97
CA GLY A 104 11.28 7.41 0.18
C GLY A 104 11.11 7.60 -1.31
N ALA A 105 12.06 7.08 -2.10
CA ALA A 105 12.06 7.13 -3.55
C ALA A 105 11.50 5.83 -4.15
N LEU A 106 10.53 5.95 -5.05
CA LEU A 106 9.84 4.83 -5.68
C LEU A 106 10.74 4.12 -6.69
N ASN A 107 11.10 2.85 -6.41
CA ASN A 107 11.92 2.04 -7.29
C ASN A 107 11.14 1.53 -8.52
N GLN A 108 11.84 1.33 -9.63
CA GLN A 108 11.29 0.87 -10.92
C GLN A 108 10.50 -0.44 -10.88
N HIS A 109 10.65 -1.26 -9.85
CA HIS A 109 9.95 -2.54 -9.69
C HIS A 109 8.65 -2.43 -8.89
N LEU A 110 8.28 -1.20 -8.52
CA LEU A 110 7.04 -0.88 -7.81
C LEU A 110 6.19 0.09 -8.64
N PHE A 111 4.88 -0.07 -8.49
CA PHE A 111 3.91 0.96 -8.84
C PHE A 111 3.48 1.71 -7.57
N LYS A 112 3.34 3.02 -7.67
CA LYS A 112 2.51 3.83 -6.78
C LYS A 112 1.12 3.90 -7.38
N VAL A 113 0.12 3.42 -6.63
CA VAL A 113 -1.26 3.33 -7.12
C VAL A 113 -2.07 4.47 -6.54
N THR A 114 -2.73 5.23 -7.43
CA THR A 114 -3.57 6.37 -7.08
C THR A 114 -4.85 6.35 -7.90
N SER A 115 -5.90 7.00 -7.41
CA SER A 115 -7.15 7.18 -8.17
C SER A 115 -7.83 8.49 -7.81
N ASP A 116 -8.46 9.10 -8.80
CA ASP A 116 -9.43 10.19 -8.70
C ASP A 116 -10.87 9.72 -8.97
N LYS A 117 -11.06 8.43 -9.29
CA LYS A 117 -12.33 7.84 -9.69
C LYS A 117 -12.99 7.03 -8.59
N VAL A 118 -12.17 6.37 -7.77
CA VAL A 118 -12.64 5.48 -6.70
C VAL A 118 -11.84 5.70 -5.41
N PRO A 119 -12.41 5.42 -4.22
CA PRO A 119 -11.73 5.57 -2.94
C PRO A 119 -10.47 4.70 -2.81
N LYS A 120 -9.55 5.11 -1.93
CA LYS A 120 -8.28 4.42 -1.66
C LYS A 120 -8.46 2.96 -1.27
N TRP A 121 -9.37 2.66 -0.36
CA TRP A 121 -9.67 1.29 0.05
C TRP A 121 -10.11 0.43 -1.12
N PHE A 122 -10.89 0.99 -2.08
CA PHE A 122 -11.41 0.23 -3.21
C PHE A 122 -10.28 -0.22 -4.15
N TYR A 123 -9.45 0.72 -4.64
CA TYR A 123 -8.36 0.31 -5.55
C TYR A 123 -7.28 -0.53 -4.84
N PHE A 124 -7.08 -0.35 -3.53
CA PHE A 124 -6.21 -1.21 -2.75
C PHE A 124 -6.71 -2.66 -2.75
N PHE A 125 -7.96 -2.89 -2.34
CA PHE A 125 -8.54 -4.24 -2.30
C PHE A 125 -8.76 -4.81 -3.69
N ALA A 126 -9.15 -4.02 -4.69
CA ALA A 126 -9.28 -4.43 -6.08
C ALA A 126 -7.96 -4.97 -6.63
N THR A 127 -6.84 -4.23 -6.43
CA THR A 127 -5.52 -4.71 -6.85
C THR A 127 -5.10 -5.96 -6.10
N ARG A 128 -5.34 -6.00 -4.78
CA ARG A 128 -5.02 -7.13 -3.92
C ARG A 128 -5.83 -8.39 -4.27
N HIS A 129 -7.07 -8.24 -4.69
CA HIS A 129 -7.93 -9.35 -5.15
C HIS A 129 -7.31 -10.10 -6.32
N HIS A 130 -6.64 -9.40 -7.24
CA HIS A 130 -5.99 -9.99 -8.41
C HIS A 130 -4.59 -10.55 -8.14
N LEU A 131 -4.01 -10.38 -6.94
CA LEU A 131 -2.67 -10.88 -6.63
C LEU A 131 -2.47 -12.39 -6.90
N PRO A 132 -3.40 -13.30 -6.55
CA PRO A 132 -3.23 -14.73 -6.85
C PRO A 132 -3.07 -14.99 -8.35
N ALA A 133 -3.90 -14.35 -9.20
CA ALA A 133 -3.80 -14.46 -10.65
C ALA A 133 -2.49 -13.86 -11.19
N PHE A 134 -2.09 -12.69 -10.70
CA PHE A 134 -0.83 -12.06 -11.07
C PHE A 134 0.39 -12.90 -10.68
N ARG A 135 0.36 -13.52 -9.49
CA ARG A 135 1.43 -14.44 -9.05
C ARG A 135 1.50 -15.68 -9.94
N ALA A 136 0.36 -16.23 -10.36
CA ALA A 136 0.32 -17.37 -11.30
C ALA A 136 0.92 -16.99 -12.67
N ILE A 137 0.60 -15.79 -13.20
CA ILE A 137 1.18 -15.28 -14.44
C ILE A 137 2.69 -15.08 -14.32
N ALA A 138 3.16 -14.51 -13.20
CA ALA A 138 4.59 -14.30 -12.97
C ALA A 138 5.34 -15.63 -12.84
N ALA A 139 4.78 -16.63 -12.16
CA ALA A 139 5.36 -17.95 -12.00
C ALA A 139 5.49 -18.70 -13.33
N GLY A 140 4.54 -18.53 -14.26
CA GLY A 140 4.59 -19.15 -15.59
C GLY A 140 5.72 -18.65 -16.51
N LYS A 141 6.43 -17.58 -16.14
CA LYS A 141 7.54 -16.96 -16.91
C LYS A 141 8.92 -17.26 -16.28
N ALA A 142 9.11 -18.42 -15.72
CA ALA A 142 10.16 -18.82 -14.77
C ALA A 142 11.61 -18.94 -15.29
N THR A 143 11.99 -18.34 -16.41
CA THR A 143 13.42 -18.27 -16.83
C THR A 143 14.15 -17.02 -16.37
N THR A 144 13.42 -16.05 -15.83
CA THR A 144 13.90 -14.78 -15.27
C THR A 144 13.02 -14.39 -14.09
N MET A 145 13.36 -13.30 -13.41
CA MET A 145 12.50 -12.74 -12.35
C MET A 145 11.06 -12.58 -12.88
N GLY A 146 10.13 -13.41 -12.36
CA GLY A 146 8.73 -13.39 -12.76
C GLY A 146 8.13 -11.99 -12.63
N HIS A 147 7.34 -11.57 -13.60
CA HIS A 147 6.73 -10.23 -13.61
C HIS A 147 5.41 -10.22 -14.38
N ILE A 148 4.57 -9.25 -14.05
CA ILE A 148 3.39 -8.92 -14.86
C ILE A 148 3.72 -7.78 -15.84
N GLN A 149 2.88 -7.63 -16.85
CA GLN A 149 2.91 -6.54 -17.82
C GLN A 149 1.69 -5.65 -17.64
N ARG A 150 1.71 -4.41 -18.12
CA ARG A 150 0.57 -3.48 -18.04
C ARG A 150 -0.74 -4.07 -18.59
N LYS A 151 -0.68 -4.85 -19.66
CA LYS A 151 -1.86 -5.52 -20.21
C LYS A 151 -2.59 -6.40 -19.18
N HIS A 152 -1.87 -6.98 -18.21
CA HIS A 152 -2.52 -7.79 -17.17
C HIS A 152 -3.36 -6.95 -16.19
N LEU A 153 -3.06 -5.63 -16.06
CA LEU A 153 -3.93 -4.69 -15.34
C LEU A 153 -5.21 -4.38 -16.13
N THR A 154 -5.08 -4.31 -17.46
CA THR A 154 -6.23 -4.14 -18.38
C THR A 154 -7.10 -5.40 -18.41
N ASP A 155 -6.48 -6.58 -18.38
CA ASP A 155 -7.18 -7.88 -18.39
C ASP A 155 -7.86 -8.17 -17.01
N ALA A 156 -7.38 -7.55 -15.93
CA ALA A 156 -7.90 -7.73 -14.59
C ALA A 156 -9.22 -6.96 -14.40
N ARG A 157 -10.33 -7.68 -14.48
CA ARG A 157 -11.68 -7.11 -14.41
C ARG A 157 -12.17 -7.03 -12.98
N ILE A 158 -12.86 -5.94 -12.67
CA ILE A 158 -13.45 -5.64 -11.38
C ILE A 158 -14.83 -5.01 -11.58
N VAL A 159 -15.76 -5.30 -10.70
CA VAL A 159 -17.09 -4.68 -10.71
C VAL A 159 -17.08 -3.43 -9.85
N VAL A 160 -17.57 -2.32 -10.39
CA VAL A 160 -17.58 -1.00 -9.75
C VAL A 160 -19.02 -0.56 -9.55
N ALA A 161 -19.37 -0.22 -8.32
CA ALA A 161 -20.68 0.32 -7.98
C ALA A 161 -20.90 1.71 -8.60
N PRO A 162 -22.14 2.11 -8.90
CA PRO A 162 -22.47 3.46 -9.30
C PRO A 162 -21.97 4.49 -8.27
N PRO A 163 -21.70 5.74 -8.68
CA PRO A 163 -21.10 6.75 -7.79
C PRO A 163 -21.86 6.96 -6.47
N LYS A 164 -23.19 6.90 -6.50
CA LYS A 164 -24.02 7.03 -5.29
C LYS A 164 -23.74 5.91 -4.30
N ASN A 165 -23.79 4.65 -4.75
CA ASN A 165 -23.51 3.49 -3.90
C ASN A 165 -22.05 3.50 -3.42
N MET A 166 -21.11 3.90 -4.29
CA MET A 166 -19.69 4.03 -3.92
C MET A 166 -19.50 5.05 -2.78
N GLN A 167 -20.22 6.19 -2.78
CA GLN A 167 -20.19 7.16 -1.68
C GLN A 167 -20.76 6.58 -0.37
N GLU A 168 -21.85 5.80 -0.47
CA GLU A 168 -22.46 5.14 0.70
C GLU A 168 -21.52 4.08 1.28
N PHE A 169 -20.86 3.29 0.44
CA PHE A 169 -19.80 2.36 0.87
C PHE A 169 -18.62 3.11 1.48
N ASP A 170 -18.19 4.20 0.86
CA ASP A 170 -17.05 4.97 1.35
C ASP A 170 -17.29 5.54 2.74
N ALA A 171 -18.50 6.03 3.02
CA ALA A 171 -18.88 6.52 4.34
C ALA A 171 -18.73 5.46 5.46
N VAL A 172 -18.84 4.18 5.12
CA VAL A 172 -18.70 3.07 6.09
C VAL A 172 -17.29 2.49 6.09
N ILE A 173 -16.72 2.28 4.89
CA ILE A 173 -15.47 1.52 4.75
C ILE A 173 -14.24 2.42 4.93
N ALA A 174 -14.27 3.69 4.49
CA ALA A 174 -13.11 4.56 4.59
C ALA A 174 -12.64 4.75 6.04
N PRO A 175 -13.51 5.02 7.04
CA PRO A 175 -13.07 5.11 8.44
C PRO A 175 -12.40 3.84 8.96
N LEU A 176 -12.90 2.67 8.57
CA LEU A 176 -12.32 1.37 8.96
C LEU A 176 -10.95 1.16 8.30
N PHE A 177 -10.84 1.52 7.02
CA PHE A 177 -9.57 1.44 6.28
C PHE A 177 -8.53 2.42 6.84
N GLU A 178 -8.93 3.64 7.17
CA GLU A 178 -8.05 4.61 7.82
C GLU A 178 -7.61 4.14 9.21
N GLN A 179 -8.50 3.51 9.97
CA GLN A 179 -8.14 2.92 11.25
C GLN A 179 -7.16 1.77 11.09
N PHE A 180 -7.34 0.91 10.08
CA PHE A 180 -6.39 -0.13 9.71
C PHE A 180 -5.00 0.46 9.42
N VAL A 181 -4.92 1.53 8.62
CA VAL A 181 -3.66 2.23 8.29
C VAL A 181 -3.02 2.83 9.55
N ARG A 182 -3.81 3.52 10.40
CA ARG A 182 -3.32 4.10 11.66
C ARG A 182 -2.79 3.03 12.62
N ASN A 183 -3.50 1.92 12.77
CA ASN A 183 -3.06 0.81 13.63
C ASN A 183 -1.71 0.25 13.16
N TYR A 184 -1.51 0.16 11.85
CA TYR A 184 -0.24 -0.31 11.28
C TYR A 184 0.91 0.67 11.60
N GLN A 185 0.67 1.98 11.48
CA GLN A 185 1.62 3.03 11.85
C GLN A 185 1.96 2.99 13.34
N GLN A 186 0.95 2.87 14.20
CA GLN A 186 1.14 2.77 15.65
C GLN A 186 1.95 1.53 16.02
N SER A 187 1.65 0.37 15.43
CA SER A 187 2.39 -0.87 15.66
C SER A 187 3.87 -0.72 15.31
N ARG A 188 4.18 -0.03 14.21
CA ARG A 188 5.56 0.27 13.82
C ARG A 188 6.24 1.17 14.86
N THR A 189 5.61 2.29 15.21
CA THR A 189 6.16 3.24 16.20
C THR A 189 6.42 2.55 17.54
N LEU A 190 5.49 1.70 18.00
CA LEU A 190 5.65 0.94 19.23
C LEU A 190 6.81 -0.07 19.14
N ALA A 191 6.98 -0.73 17.99
CA ALA A 191 8.11 -1.63 17.75
C ALA A 191 9.45 -0.87 17.79
N GLU A 192 9.55 0.28 17.13
CA GLU A 192 10.75 1.15 17.15
C GLU A 192 11.07 1.64 18.57
N LEU A 193 10.05 2.06 19.32
CA LEU A 193 10.22 2.46 20.72
C LEU A 193 10.69 1.29 21.57
N ARG A 194 10.09 0.12 21.47
CA ARG A 194 10.51 -1.10 22.16
C ARG A 194 11.97 -1.42 21.87
N ASP A 195 12.34 -1.46 20.61
CA ASP A 195 13.70 -1.84 20.17
C ASP A 195 14.75 -0.82 20.60
N THR A 196 14.37 0.46 20.74
CA THR A 196 15.23 1.52 21.26
C THR A 196 15.36 1.47 22.79
N LEU A 197 14.27 1.23 23.51
CA LEU A 197 14.22 1.33 24.96
C LEU A 197 14.70 0.04 25.64
N LEU A 198 14.35 -1.13 25.10
CA LEU A 198 14.62 -2.42 25.75
C LEU A 198 16.12 -2.66 26.02
N PRO A 199 17.07 -2.42 25.11
CA PRO A 199 18.50 -2.56 25.41
C PRO A 199 18.98 -1.64 26.53
N ARG A 200 18.48 -0.41 26.58
CA ARG A 200 18.85 0.60 27.60
C ARG A 200 18.26 0.28 28.97
N LEU A 201 17.10 -0.36 29.03
CA LEU A 201 16.52 -0.85 30.26
C LEU A 201 17.29 -2.08 30.80
N ILE A 202 17.63 -3.03 29.91
CA ILE A 202 18.39 -4.24 30.29
C ILE A 202 19.80 -3.89 30.75
N SER A 203 20.48 -2.93 30.09
CA SER A 203 21.82 -2.46 30.47
C SER A 203 21.82 -1.61 31.76
N GLY A 204 20.64 -1.20 32.27
CA GLY A 204 20.53 -0.31 33.43
C GLY A 204 20.86 1.16 33.12
N GLU A 205 21.14 1.51 31.87
CA GLU A 205 21.35 2.91 31.43
C GLU A 205 20.07 3.73 31.69
N LEU A 206 18.90 3.14 31.44
CA LEU A 206 17.59 3.74 31.73
C LEU A 206 16.95 3.03 32.92
N ARG A 207 16.69 3.79 33.99
CA ARG A 207 16.06 3.25 35.21
C ARG A 207 14.59 3.68 35.28
N VAL A 208 13.67 2.73 35.35
CA VAL A 208 12.21 2.96 35.47
C VAL A 208 11.86 3.81 36.70
N SER A 209 12.61 3.67 37.80
CA SER A 209 12.41 4.45 39.02
C SER A 209 12.63 5.97 38.88
N LYS A 210 13.17 6.42 37.77
CA LYS A 210 13.35 7.84 37.44
C LYS A 210 12.34 8.37 36.42
N LEU A 211 11.47 7.50 35.89
CA LEU A 211 10.39 7.90 34.99
C LEU A 211 9.20 8.33 35.86
N ASP A 212 8.82 9.59 35.75
CA ASP A 212 7.58 10.10 36.34
C ASP A 212 6.40 9.55 35.53
N ILE A 213 5.81 8.44 36.00
CA ILE A 213 4.67 7.77 35.35
C ILE A 213 3.34 8.42 35.82
N GLN A 214 3.36 9.64 36.31
CA GLN A 214 2.14 10.38 36.62
C GLN A 214 1.43 10.75 35.31
N GLY A 215 0.39 9.99 34.94
CA GLY A 215 -0.49 10.30 33.83
C GLY A 215 -0.98 9.12 33.00
N VAL A 216 -0.71 7.87 33.38
CA VAL A 216 -1.13 6.70 32.56
C VAL A 216 -2.27 5.88 33.19
N CYS A 217 -2.75 6.26 34.36
CA CYS A 217 -3.80 5.53 35.09
C CYS A 217 -4.94 6.45 35.54
N ASP A 218 -5.50 7.24 34.62
CA ASP A 218 -6.83 7.83 34.80
C ASP A 218 -7.53 7.81 33.44
N ASP A 219 -8.26 6.71 33.16
CA ASP A 219 -9.60 6.58 32.58
C ASP A 219 -9.95 5.10 32.37
#